data_8e7e15f6fdd024fe7222c960b5e5eee0
#
_entry.id   8e7e15f6fdd024fe7222c960b5e5eee0
#
_cell.length_a   1.000
_cell.length_b   1.000
_cell.length_c   1.000
_cell.angle_alpha   90.00
_cell.angle_beta   90.00
_cell.angle_gamma   90.00
#
_symmetry.space_group_name_H-M   'P 1'
#
loop_
_entity.id
_entity.type
_entity.pdbx_description
1 polymer ?
#
loop_
_entity_poly.entity_id
_entity_poly.type
_entity_poly.pdbx_seq_one_letter_code
_entity_poly.pdbx_strand_id
1 'polypeptide(L)'
;MRVLVGGGTGFIGTALVQLLKARGHEVTLVSRKPGPDRITWEELASSGLPPCDAAVNLAGQNILNPLRRWNEAFQKEVLDSRLETTQMLATTISKAPQPPKTWILVTGVAYYQPSLTAEYDEDSPGGDFDFFSNLVTKWEAAGKLPGDSTRQVVVRSGVVLGRGGGAISQMLLPFRLGLGGPIGSGHQFFPWIHISDLVGILAHSLEARHVHGVLNGVAPAPTTTNAQFAKALGAALGRPAFIPLPSAVVQAVFGRERAIMLLEGQKVVPRRTLATGYQYSYPKLEDALKDAVA
;
A
#
# COMPACT_ATOMS: atom_id res chain seq x y z
N MET A 1 -16.97 -15.72 -4.72
CA MET A 1 -15.69 -16.09 -5.34
C MET A 1 -14.76 -16.66 -4.28
N ARG A 2 -13.87 -17.54 -4.68
CA ARG A 2 -12.74 -18.01 -3.87
C ARG A 2 -11.55 -17.10 -4.14
N VAL A 3 -11.06 -16.40 -3.13
CA VAL A 3 -9.99 -15.41 -3.25
C VAL A 3 -8.78 -15.87 -2.43
N LEU A 4 -7.63 -15.96 -3.08
CA LEU A 4 -6.35 -16.23 -2.44
C LEU A 4 -5.66 -14.91 -2.09
N VAL A 5 -5.28 -14.71 -0.83
CA VAL A 5 -4.69 -13.44 -0.36
C VAL A 5 -3.33 -13.67 0.29
N GLY A 6 -2.28 -13.21 -0.37
CA GLY A 6 -0.94 -13.09 0.22
C GLY A 6 -0.87 -11.87 1.14
N GLY A 7 -0.30 -12.03 2.34
CA GLY A 7 -0.20 -10.93 3.31
C GLY A 7 -1.51 -10.58 4.02
N GLY A 8 -2.49 -11.49 4.01
CA GLY A 8 -3.83 -11.27 4.59
C GLY A 8 -3.87 -11.11 6.10
N THR A 9 -2.77 -11.32 6.81
CA THR A 9 -2.65 -11.12 8.27
C THR A 9 -2.12 -9.73 8.65
N GLY A 10 -1.70 -8.92 7.70
CA GLY A 10 -1.22 -7.57 7.91
C GLY A 10 -2.36 -6.56 8.12
N PHE A 11 -2.00 -5.29 8.31
CA PHE A 11 -2.94 -4.20 8.55
C PHE A 11 -3.98 -4.06 7.41
N ILE A 12 -3.53 -3.93 6.17
CA ILE A 12 -4.41 -3.84 5.00
C ILE A 12 -5.09 -5.19 4.74
N GLY A 13 -4.32 -6.28 4.86
CA GLY A 13 -4.80 -7.62 4.58
C GLY A 13 -5.97 -8.05 5.47
N THR A 14 -5.91 -7.77 6.76
CA THR A 14 -7.00 -8.06 7.70
C THR A 14 -8.28 -7.32 7.32
N ALA A 15 -8.17 -6.03 6.98
CA ALA A 15 -9.32 -5.24 6.55
C ALA A 15 -9.92 -5.75 5.23
N LEU A 16 -9.07 -6.14 4.27
CA LEU A 16 -9.53 -6.73 3.01
C LEU A 16 -10.25 -8.06 3.24
N VAL A 17 -9.69 -8.94 4.06
CA VAL A 17 -10.30 -10.24 4.39
C VAL A 17 -11.66 -10.07 5.04
N GLN A 18 -11.79 -9.13 5.97
CA GLN A 18 -13.08 -8.82 6.61
C GLN A 18 -14.10 -8.34 5.58
N LEU A 19 -13.71 -7.41 4.69
CA LEU A 19 -14.61 -6.90 3.65
C LEU A 19 -15.04 -8.01 2.68
N LEU A 20 -14.11 -8.84 2.21
CA LEU A 20 -14.41 -9.92 1.27
C LEU A 20 -15.34 -10.96 1.90
N LYS A 21 -15.10 -11.37 3.14
CA LYS A 21 -15.98 -12.28 3.87
C LYS A 21 -17.38 -11.69 4.09
N ALA A 22 -17.47 -10.42 4.44
CA ALA A 22 -18.74 -9.70 4.58
C ALA A 22 -19.53 -9.63 3.26
N ARG A 23 -18.86 -9.65 2.11
CA ARG A 23 -19.47 -9.72 0.77
C ARG A 23 -19.75 -11.15 0.27
N GLY A 24 -19.57 -12.16 1.13
CA GLY A 24 -19.83 -13.56 0.80
C GLY A 24 -18.77 -14.26 -0.03
N HIS A 25 -17.54 -13.73 -0.05
CA HIS A 25 -16.40 -14.41 -0.68
C HIS A 25 -15.73 -15.39 0.29
N GLU A 26 -15.26 -16.50 -0.25
CA GLU A 26 -14.39 -17.43 0.46
C GLU A 26 -12.95 -16.97 0.34
N VAL A 27 -12.23 -16.89 1.45
CA VAL A 27 -10.86 -16.35 1.48
C VAL A 27 -9.90 -17.38 2.04
N THR A 28 -8.86 -17.70 1.27
CA THR A 28 -7.70 -18.49 1.70
C THR A 28 -6.49 -17.58 1.78
N LEU A 29 -5.74 -17.62 2.88
CA LEU A 29 -4.55 -16.81 3.07
C LEU A 29 -3.28 -17.58 2.67
N VAL A 30 -2.33 -16.89 2.07
CA VAL A 30 -0.95 -17.36 1.99
C VAL A 30 -0.15 -16.65 3.07
N SER A 31 0.41 -17.40 4.01
CA SER A 31 1.11 -16.83 5.16
C SER A 31 2.39 -17.61 5.51
N ARG A 32 3.19 -17.05 6.41
CA ARG A 32 4.41 -17.71 6.91
C ARG A 32 4.13 -18.86 7.90
N LYS A 33 2.92 -18.90 8.45
CA LYS A 33 2.51 -19.90 9.44
C LYS A 33 1.23 -20.58 8.99
N PRO A 34 1.13 -21.91 9.16
CA PRO A 34 -0.10 -22.64 8.86
C PRO A 34 -1.22 -22.23 9.82
N GLY A 35 -2.45 -22.57 9.47
CA GLY A 35 -3.64 -22.32 10.30
C GLY A 35 -4.93 -22.53 9.52
N PRO A 36 -6.09 -22.34 10.16
CA PRO A 36 -7.38 -22.42 9.50
C PRO A 36 -7.46 -21.43 8.32
N ASP A 37 -8.00 -21.86 7.20
CA ASP A 37 -8.12 -21.08 5.96
C ASP A 37 -6.78 -20.50 5.47
N ARG A 38 -5.66 -21.19 5.74
CA ARG A 38 -4.31 -20.74 5.38
C ARG A 38 -3.50 -21.86 4.76
N ILE A 39 -2.68 -21.46 3.79
CA ILE A 39 -1.56 -22.26 3.27
C ILE A 39 -0.26 -21.50 3.52
N THR A 40 0.83 -22.21 3.62
CA THR A 40 2.15 -21.57 3.72
C THR A 40 2.71 -21.26 2.33
N TRP A 41 3.71 -20.37 2.28
CA TRP A 41 4.46 -20.09 1.05
C TRP A 41 5.17 -21.36 0.52
N GLU A 42 5.61 -22.24 1.42
CA GLU A 42 6.24 -23.53 1.06
C GLU A 42 5.21 -24.49 0.43
N GLU A 43 4.01 -24.57 0.99
CA GLU A 43 2.91 -25.35 0.42
C GLU A 43 2.49 -24.83 -0.96
N LEU A 44 2.42 -23.50 -1.11
CA LEU A 44 2.14 -22.88 -2.42
C LEU A 44 3.22 -23.24 -3.46
N ALA A 45 4.50 -23.22 -3.06
CA ALA A 45 5.62 -23.55 -3.94
C ALA A 45 5.64 -25.04 -4.34
N SER A 46 5.33 -25.94 -3.40
CA SER A 46 5.41 -27.39 -3.62
C SER A 46 4.16 -27.99 -4.26
N SER A 47 2.98 -27.52 -3.86
CA SER A 47 1.69 -28.08 -4.28
C SER A 47 1.01 -27.29 -5.40
N GLY A 48 1.53 -26.11 -5.73
CA GLY A 48 0.95 -25.21 -6.72
C GLY A 48 -0.22 -24.39 -6.20
N LEU A 49 -0.89 -23.69 -7.10
CA LEU A 49 -2.00 -22.80 -6.79
C LEU A 49 -3.24 -23.61 -6.38
N PRO A 50 -3.81 -23.36 -5.20
CA PRO A 50 -5.10 -23.95 -4.85
C PRO A 50 -6.20 -23.38 -5.76
N PRO A 51 -7.31 -24.13 -5.96
CA PRO A 51 -8.41 -23.63 -6.78
C PRO A 51 -8.93 -22.29 -6.27
N CYS A 52 -8.79 -21.25 -7.05
CA CYS A 52 -9.26 -19.91 -6.72
C CYS A 52 -9.74 -19.16 -7.97
N ASP A 53 -10.66 -18.23 -7.78
CA ASP A 53 -11.23 -17.39 -8.84
C ASP A 53 -10.43 -16.09 -9.02
N ALA A 54 -9.75 -15.67 -7.94
CA ALA A 54 -8.90 -14.48 -7.91
C ALA A 54 -7.74 -14.62 -6.91
N ALA A 55 -6.66 -13.90 -7.14
CA ALA A 55 -5.53 -13.80 -6.24
C ALA A 55 -5.14 -12.32 -6.00
N VAL A 56 -4.76 -12.02 -4.76
CA VAL A 56 -4.31 -10.68 -4.35
C VAL A 56 -3.01 -10.82 -3.56
N ASN A 57 -1.99 -10.02 -3.83
CA ASN A 57 -0.78 -9.97 -3.01
C ASN A 57 -0.63 -8.61 -2.31
N LEU A 58 -0.60 -8.68 -0.98
CA LEU A 58 -0.34 -7.57 -0.04
C LEU A 58 0.92 -7.82 0.80
N ALA A 59 1.66 -8.89 0.52
CA ALA A 59 2.81 -9.28 1.32
C ALA A 59 3.96 -8.28 1.18
N GLY A 60 4.54 -7.90 2.29
CA GLY A 60 5.71 -7.02 2.33
C GLY A 60 6.08 -6.64 3.76
N GLN A 61 7.39 -6.56 4.01
CA GLN A 61 7.94 -6.13 5.30
C GLN A 61 7.73 -4.63 5.51
N ASN A 62 7.45 -4.23 6.77
CA ASN A 62 7.32 -2.81 7.10
C ASN A 62 8.67 -2.08 6.97
N ILE A 63 8.74 -1.15 6.02
CA ILE A 63 9.95 -0.40 5.70
C ILE A 63 10.27 0.63 6.79
N LEU A 64 9.25 1.30 7.33
CA LEU A 64 9.40 2.41 8.27
C LEU A 64 9.42 1.97 9.75
N ASN A 65 9.87 0.74 10.04
CA ASN A 65 10.07 0.29 11.41
C ASN A 65 11.29 1.01 12.02
N PRO A 66 11.12 1.93 13.00
CA PRO A 66 12.21 2.70 13.57
C PRO A 66 13.17 1.86 14.42
N LEU A 67 12.76 0.66 14.85
CA LEU A 67 13.57 -0.26 15.62
C LEU A 67 14.56 -1.08 14.75
N ARG A 68 14.40 -1.03 13.44
CA ARG A 68 15.26 -1.72 12.48
C ARG A 68 16.24 -0.73 11.85
N ARG A 69 17.54 -1.03 11.91
CA ARG A 69 18.56 -0.25 11.21
C ARG A 69 18.45 -0.46 9.71
N TRP A 70 18.64 0.63 8.95
CA TRP A 70 18.71 0.58 7.50
C TRP A 70 20.10 0.13 7.05
N ASN A 71 20.26 -1.17 6.86
CA ASN A 71 21.48 -1.81 6.41
C ASN A 71 21.17 -2.80 5.28
N GLU A 72 22.20 -3.35 4.66
CA GLU A 72 22.05 -4.28 3.53
C GLU A 72 21.16 -5.48 3.86
N ALA A 73 21.27 -6.04 5.07
CA ALA A 73 20.45 -7.17 5.50
C ALA A 73 18.95 -6.80 5.55
N PHE A 74 18.62 -5.62 6.08
CA PHE A 74 17.22 -5.17 6.13
C PHE A 74 16.70 -4.74 4.75
N GLN A 75 17.54 -4.09 3.94
CA GLN A 75 17.22 -3.78 2.54
C GLN A 75 16.89 -5.06 1.75
N LYS A 76 17.70 -6.10 1.92
CA LYS A 76 17.45 -7.42 1.32
C LYS A 76 16.13 -8.02 1.79
N GLU A 77 15.84 -7.99 3.09
CA GLU A 77 14.57 -8.46 3.65
C GLU A 77 13.36 -7.70 3.07
N VAL A 78 13.49 -6.39 2.90
CA VAL A 78 12.45 -5.54 2.27
C VAL A 78 12.22 -5.92 0.82
N LEU A 79 13.29 -6.15 0.06
CA LEU A 79 13.23 -6.60 -1.32
C LEU A 79 12.62 -8.00 -1.42
N ASP A 80 13.19 -8.98 -0.73
CA ASP A 80 12.81 -10.39 -0.82
C ASP A 80 11.35 -10.61 -0.41
N SER A 81 10.90 -9.97 0.67
CA SER A 81 9.51 -10.08 1.14
C SER A 81 8.47 -9.67 0.10
N ARG A 82 8.86 -8.84 -0.87
CA ARG A 82 8.01 -8.36 -1.97
C ARG A 82 8.24 -9.13 -3.26
N LEU A 83 9.48 -9.22 -3.70
CA LEU A 83 9.83 -9.83 -4.99
C LEU A 83 9.58 -11.33 -4.99
N GLU A 84 10.05 -12.06 -3.97
CA GLU A 84 9.91 -13.51 -3.90
C GLU A 84 8.45 -13.94 -3.76
N THR A 85 7.68 -13.29 -2.88
CA THR A 85 6.26 -13.60 -2.70
C THR A 85 5.45 -13.31 -3.96
N THR A 86 5.73 -12.20 -4.62
CA THR A 86 5.06 -11.81 -5.86
C THR A 86 5.42 -12.75 -7.00
N GLN A 87 6.71 -13.08 -7.15
CA GLN A 87 7.16 -13.99 -8.20
C GLN A 87 6.63 -15.40 -7.99
N MET A 88 6.55 -15.86 -6.74
CA MET A 88 5.97 -17.17 -6.42
C MET A 88 4.50 -17.25 -6.82
N LEU A 89 3.70 -16.24 -6.47
CA LEU A 89 2.29 -16.17 -6.90
C LEU A 89 2.17 -16.07 -8.42
N ALA A 90 2.92 -15.18 -9.07
CA ALA A 90 2.89 -15.05 -10.53
C ALA A 90 3.26 -16.36 -11.24
N THR A 91 4.29 -17.05 -10.76
CA THR A 91 4.73 -18.34 -11.31
C THR A 91 3.67 -19.43 -11.12
N THR A 92 3.09 -19.54 -9.92
CA THR A 92 2.06 -20.56 -9.65
C THR A 92 0.77 -20.28 -10.41
N ILE A 93 0.38 -19.02 -10.58
CA ILE A 93 -0.75 -18.61 -11.43
C ILE A 93 -0.50 -19.00 -12.88
N SER A 94 0.68 -18.68 -13.43
CA SER A 94 1.03 -18.97 -14.82
C SER A 94 1.08 -20.46 -15.14
N LYS A 95 1.41 -21.29 -14.15
CA LYS A 95 1.47 -22.76 -14.28
C LYS A 95 0.17 -23.46 -13.93
N ALA A 96 -0.82 -22.76 -13.39
CA ALA A 96 -2.07 -23.36 -12.98
C ALA A 96 -2.86 -23.91 -14.18
N PRO A 97 -3.38 -25.15 -14.13
CA PRO A 97 -4.23 -25.70 -15.20
C PRO A 97 -5.50 -24.85 -15.42
N GLN A 98 -5.98 -24.24 -14.33
CA GLN A 98 -7.11 -23.31 -14.35
C GLN A 98 -6.69 -22.03 -13.62
N PRO A 99 -6.06 -21.08 -14.32
CA PRO A 99 -5.60 -19.85 -13.69
C PRO A 99 -6.79 -19.01 -13.18
N PRO A 100 -6.60 -18.23 -12.12
CA PRO A 100 -7.62 -17.32 -11.63
C PRO A 100 -7.95 -16.27 -12.70
N LYS A 101 -9.19 -15.81 -12.71
CA LYS A 101 -9.64 -14.77 -13.65
C LYS A 101 -9.04 -13.40 -13.39
N THR A 102 -8.60 -13.16 -12.16
CA THR A 102 -8.06 -11.86 -11.73
C THR A 102 -6.85 -12.03 -10.84
N TRP A 103 -5.81 -11.25 -11.13
CA TRP A 103 -4.61 -11.10 -10.32
C TRP A 103 -4.43 -9.63 -9.94
N ILE A 104 -4.35 -9.34 -8.64
CA ILE A 104 -4.14 -7.99 -8.12
C ILE A 104 -2.83 -7.95 -7.33
N LEU A 105 -1.96 -7.03 -7.69
CA LEU A 105 -0.74 -6.71 -6.97
C LEU A 105 -0.87 -5.32 -6.35
N VAL A 106 -0.66 -5.22 -5.03
CA VAL A 106 -0.62 -3.93 -4.34
C VAL A 106 0.83 -3.51 -4.17
N THR A 107 1.18 -2.36 -4.73
CA THR A 107 2.51 -1.74 -4.64
C THR A 107 2.41 -0.36 -3.98
N GLY A 108 3.22 0.59 -4.36
CA GLY A 108 3.22 1.92 -3.76
C GLY A 108 3.48 3.06 -4.74
N VAL A 109 3.05 4.26 -4.36
CA VAL A 109 3.26 5.49 -5.13
C VAL A 109 4.73 5.92 -5.21
N ALA A 110 5.62 5.28 -4.44
CA ALA A 110 7.07 5.44 -4.59
C ALA A 110 7.59 5.02 -5.98
N TYR A 111 6.74 4.42 -6.81
CA TYR A 111 6.99 4.23 -8.25
C TYR A 111 7.32 5.54 -8.97
N TYR A 112 6.68 6.64 -8.57
CA TYR A 112 6.85 7.96 -9.18
C TYR A 112 8.01 8.72 -8.55
N GLN A 113 8.67 9.56 -9.36
CA GLN A 113 9.76 10.40 -8.88
C GLN A 113 9.28 11.40 -7.82
N PRO A 114 9.94 11.52 -6.66
CA PRO A 114 9.68 12.61 -5.73
C PRO A 114 9.79 13.98 -6.43
N SER A 115 8.81 14.85 -6.20
CA SER A 115 8.77 16.18 -6.81
C SER A 115 7.93 17.13 -5.97
N LEU A 116 8.28 18.41 -5.99
CA LEU A 116 7.49 19.49 -5.38
C LEU A 116 6.51 20.13 -6.38
N THR A 117 6.57 19.76 -7.66
CA THR A 117 5.81 20.44 -8.72
C THR A 117 5.10 19.50 -9.68
N ALA A 118 5.65 18.30 -9.95
CA ALA A 118 5.07 17.36 -10.91
C ALA A 118 3.82 16.69 -10.34
N GLU A 119 2.82 16.47 -11.20
CA GLU A 119 1.62 15.69 -10.91
C GLU A 119 1.68 14.37 -11.68
N TYR A 120 1.33 13.27 -11.02
CA TYR A 120 1.39 11.92 -11.59
C TYR A 120 0.00 11.27 -11.57
N ASP A 121 -0.37 10.72 -12.71
CA ASP A 121 -1.49 9.80 -12.87
C ASP A 121 -0.98 8.38 -13.18
N GLU A 122 -1.89 7.47 -13.48
CA GLU A 122 -1.57 6.06 -13.74
C GLU A 122 -0.77 5.84 -15.04
N ASP A 123 -0.79 6.78 -15.97
CA ASP A 123 -0.03 6.73 -17.23
C ASP A 123 1.35 7.40 -17.12
N SER A 124 1.64 8.04 -15.99
CA SER A 124 2.92 8.69 -15.75
C SER A 124 4.05 7.66 -15.65
N PRO A 125 5.23 7.92 -16.23
CA PRO A 125 6.34 6.99 -16.21
C PRO A 125 6.94 6.85 -14.80
N GLY A 126 7.47 5.67 -14.52
CA GLY A 126 8.37 5.41 -13.41
C GLY A 126 9.84 5.54 -13.83
N GLY A 127 10.73 5.10 -12.97
CA GLY A 127 12.16 5.10 -13.23
C GLY A 127 12.97 4.60 -12.03
N ASP A 128 14.27 4.67 -12.17
CA ASP A 128 15.24 4.33 -11.12
C ASP A 128 15.79 5.62 -10.53
N PHE A 129 15.00 6.29 -9.69
CA PHE A 129 15.32 7.59 -9.10
C PHE A 129 15.96 7.45 -7.72
N ASP A 130 15.57 6.40 -6.98
CA ASP A 130 16.02 6.06 -5.64
C ASP A 130 15.79 4.57 -5.38
N PHE A 131 16.16 4.10 -4.20
CA PHE A 131 15.95 2.70 -3.79
C PHE A 131 14.48 2.27 -3.92
N PHE A 132 13.53 3.14 -3.57
CA PHE A 132 12.11 2.78 -3.52
C PHE A 132 11.46 2.75 -4.89
N SER A 133 11.78 3.68 -5.77
CA SER A 133 11.30 3.63 -7.16
C SER A 133 11.86 2.42 -7.91
N ASN A 134 13.13 2.08 -7.67
CA ASN A 134 13.74 0.86 -8.19
C ASN A 134 13.05 -0.40 -7.64
N LEU A 135 12.80 -0.44 -6.32
CA LEU A 135 12.08 -1.53 -5.67
C LEU A 135 10.69 -1.74 -6.31
N VAL A 136 9.88 -0.66 -6.42
CA VAL A 136 8.52 -0.77 -6.95
C VAL A 136 8.52 -1.20 -8.42
N THR A 137 9.45 -0.68 -9.22
CA THR A 137 9.61 -1.08 -10.63
C THR A 137 9.90 -2.59 -10.76
N LYS A 138 10.84 -3.11 -9.97
CA LYS A 138 11.14 -4.54 -9.93
C LYS A 138 9.97 -5.36 -9.41
N TRP A 139 9.27 -4.87 -8.43
CA TRP A 139 8.13 -5.53 -7.81
C TRP A 139 6.97 -5.69 -8.82
N GLU A 140 6.62 -4.64 -9.54
CA GLU A 140 5.60 -4.70 -10.59
C GLU A 140 6.02 -5.64 -11.73
N ALA A 141 7.29 -5.63 -12.12
CA ALA A 141 7.83 -6.54 -13.12
C ALA A 141 7.74 -8.02 -12.68
N ALA A 142 8.02 -8.30 -11.40
CA ALA A 142 7.92 -9.65 -10.83
C ALA A 142 6.48 -10.20 -10.82
N GLY A 143 5.48 -9.32 -10.76
CA GLY A 143 4.06 -9.68 -10.76
C GLY A 143 3.43 -9.81 -12.14
N LYS A 144 4.16 -9.48 -13.21
CA LYS A 144 3.61 -9.49 -14.57
C LYS A 144 3.42 -10.92 -15.08
N LEU A 145 2.19 -11.23 -15.47
CA LEU A 145 1.84 -12.53 -16.06
C LEU A 145 1.93 -12.47 -17.59
N PRO A 146 2.32 -13.58 -18.23
CA PRO A 146 2.25 -13.69 -19.69
C PRO A 146 0.82 -13.90 -20.17
N GLY A 147 0.50 -13.38 -21.35
CA GLY A 147 -0.80 -13.59 -22.02
C GLY A 147 -1.97 -12.88 -21.34
N ASP A 148 -3.18 -13.23 -21.76
CA ASP A 148 -4.43 -12.54 -21.39
C ASP A 148 -5.43 -13.43 -20.64
N SER A 149 -5.02 -14.62 -20.21
CA SER A 149 -5.90 -15.58 -19.53
C SER A 149 -6.34 -15.10 -18.13
N THR A 150 -5.54 -14.23 -17.51
CA THR A 150 -5.79 -13.62 -16.21
C THR A 150 -5.77 -12.10 -16.34
N ARG A 151 -6.83 -11.45 -15.93
CA ARG A 151 -6.91 -9.98 -15.86
C ARG A 151 -5.99 -9.47 -14.74
N GLN A 152 -5.11 -8.54 -15.07
CA GLN A 152 -4.09 -8.02 -14.16
C GLN A 152 -4.43 -6.61 -13.73
N VAL A 153 -4.34 -6.35 -12.42
CA VAL A 153 -4.50 -5.03 -11.81
C VAL A 153 -3.33 -4.78 -10.88
N VAL A 154 -2.72 -3.61 -10.99
CA VAL A 154 -1.71 -3.11 -10.04
C VAL A 154 -2.31 -1.92 -9.32
N VAL A 155 -2.32 -1.94 -7.99
CA VAL A 155 -2.80 -0.81 -7.19
C VAL A 155 -1.60 -0.19 -6.48
N ARG A 156 -1.20 1.01 -6.91
CA ARG A 156 -0.14 1.82 -6.28
C ARG A 156 -0.74 2.59 -5.12
N SER A 157 -0.50 2.12 -3.91
CA SER A 157 -1.07 2.71 -2.70
C SER A 157 -0.29 3.92 -2.22
N GLY A 158 -1.00 4.99 -1.87
CA GLY A 158 -0.49 6.05 -1.01
C GLY A 158 -0.37 5.60 0.44
N VAL A 159 -0.11 6.55 1.34
CA VAL A 159 -0.05 6.30 2.78
C VAL A 159 -1.44 5.93 3.29
N VAL A 160 -1.54 4.76 3.90
CA VAL A 160 -2.83 4.20 4.34
C VAL A 160 -3.16 4.69 5.74
N LEU A 161 -4.31 5.37 5.86
CA LEU A 161 -4.84 5.89 7.11
C LEU A 161 -5.93 4.96 7.64
N GLY A 162 -5.83 4.56 8.90
CA GLY A 162 -6.84 3.72 9.55
C GLY A 162 -6.49 3.42 11.00
N ARG A 163 -7.46 2.86 11.72
CA ARG A 163 -7.30 2.52 13.15
C ARG A 163 -6.37 1.34 13.35
N GLY A 164 -5.58 1.41 14.42
CA GLY A 164 -4.82 0.25 14.91
C GLY A 164 -3.64 -0.19 14.08
N GLY A 165 -3.22 0.59 13.08
CA GLY A 165 -2.08 0.24 12.25
C GLY A 165 -1.62 1.35 11.32
N GLY A 166 -0.73 1.00 10.41
CA GLY A 166 -0.19 1.91 9.41
C GLY A 166 0.57 3.10 9.99
N ALA A 167 0.62 4.18 9.24
CA ALA A 167 1.33 5.41 9.63
C ALA A 167 0.73 6.06 10.89
N ILE A 168 -0.60 6.03 11.03
CA ILE A 168 -1.30 6.67 12.15
C ILE A 168 -0.84 6.10 13.48
N SER A 169 -0.74 4.79 13.62
CA SER A 169 -0.34 4.16 14.89
C SER A 169 1.04 4.62 15.39
N GLN A 170 1.93 4.96 14.49
CA GLN A 170 3.27 5.46 14.83
C GLN A 170 3.30 6.95 15.17
N MET A 171 2.34 7.71 14.67
CA MET A 171 2.25 9.17 14.90
C MET A 171 1.41 9.54 16.13
N LEU A 172 0.50 8.67 16.57
CA LEU A 172 -0.48 9.01 17.61
C LEU A 172 0.14 9.52 18.89
N LEU A 173 1.19 8.87 19.41
CA LEU A 173 1.75 9.23 20.71
C LEU A 173 2.32 10.66 20.75
N PRO A 174 3.25 11.07 19.88
CA PRO A 174 3.73 12.45 19.88
C PRO A 174 2.62 13.46 19.62
N PHE A 175 1.68 13.19 18.73
CA PHE A 175 0.56 14.10 18.46
C PHE A 175 -0.38 14.24 19.67
N ARG A 176 -0.73 13.15 20.35
CA ARG A 176 -1.55 13.17 21.59
C ARG A 176 -0.89 13.97 22.71
N LEU A 177 0.44 13.97 22.76
CA LEU A 177 1.21 14.77 23.73
C LEU A 177 1.36 16.25 23.33
N GLY A 178 0.81 16.66 22.17
CA GLY A 178 0.95 18.02 21.65
C GLY A 178 2.33 18.33 21.06
N LEU A 179 3.14 17.30 20.81
CA LEU A 179 4.49 17.40 20.24
C LEU A 179 4.51 17.14 18.72
N GLY A 180 3.34 17.00 18.11
CA GLY A 180 3.20 16.77 16.68
C GLY A 180 3.50 18.01 15.84
N GLY A 181 3.76 17.79 14.55
CA GLY A 181 4.01 18.84 13.60
C GLY A 181 4.51 18.29 12.26
N PRO A 182 4.86 19.18 11.33
CA PRO A 182 5.37 18.78 10.03
C PRO A 182 6.73 18.12 10.13
N ILE A 183 7.02 17.25 9.18
CA ILE A 183 8.32 16.59 9.01
C ILE A 183 9.17 17.41 8.03
N GLY A 184 10.37 17.80 8.45
CA GLY A 184 11.26 18.63 7.64
C GLY A 184 10.61 19.97 7.28
N SER A 185 10.62 20.33 5.99
CA SER A 185 9.98 21.56 5.51
C SER A 185 8.44 21.51 5.57
N GLY A 186 7.86 20.32 5.55
CA GLY A 186 6.42 20.13 5.44
C GLY A 186 5.81 20.43 4.08
N HIS A 187 6.61 20.89 3.10
CA HIS A 187 6.13 21.23 1.75
C HIS A 187 5.98 20.01 0.84
N GLN A 188 6.60 18.88 1.18
CA GLN A 188 6.50 17.65 0.41
C GLN A 188 5.05 17.16 0.37
N PHE A 189 4.64 16.63 -0.77
CA PHE A 189 3.33 16.05 -0.95
C PHE A 189 3.16 14.79 -0.12
N PHE A 190 1.96 14.60 0.39
CA PHE A 190 1.58 13.47 1.23
C PHE A 190 0.37 12.76 0.60
N PRO A 191 0.59 11.89 -0.39
CA PRO A 191 -0.49 11.11 -1.00
C PRO A 191 -0.99 10.09 0.01
N TRP A 192 -2.28 10.16 0.32
CA TRP A 192 -2.92 9.32 1.33
C TRP A 192 -4.18 8.65 0.80
N ILE A 193 -4.60 7.59 1.47
CA ILE A 193 -5.88 6.93 1.27
C ILE A 193 -6.39 6.38 2.60
N HIS A 194 -7.71 6.42 2.84
CA HIS A 194 -8.28 5.72 3.97
C HIS A 194 -8.29 4.21 3.72
N ILE A 195 -8.07 3.40 4.76
CA ILE A 195 -8.01 1.93 4.64
C ILE A 195 -9.28 1.35 4.02
N SER A 196 -10.46 1.86 4.38
CA SER A 196 -11.73 1.41 3.80
C SER A 196 -11.80 1.63 2.30
N ASP A 197 -11.24 2.73 1.79
CA ASP A 197 -11.21 3.01 0.37
C ASP A 197 -10.18 2.16 -0.35
N LEU A 198 -9.01 1.93 0.24
CA LEU A 198 -8.03 1.05 -0.38
C LEU A 198 -8.58 -0.37 -0.55
N VAL A 199 -9.14 -0.96 0.52
CA VAL A 199 -9.72 -2.31 0.41
C VAL A 199 -11.00 -2.32 -0.44
N GLY A 200 -11.72 -1.21 -0.48
CA GLY A 200 -12.86 -1.00 -1.38
C GLY A 200 -12.45 -1.01 -2.85
N ILE A 201 -11.34 -0.35 -3.22
CA ILE A 201 -10.77 -0.38 -4.58
C ILE A 201 -10.33 -1.80 -4.94
N LEU A 202 -9.72 -2.53 -4.01
CA LEU A 202 -9.33 -3.93 -4.25
C LEU A 202 -10.55 -4.82 -4.48
N ALA A 203 -11.58 -4.72 -3.65
CA ALA A 203 -12.83 -5.48 -3.84
C ALA A 203 -13.53 -5.09 -5.14
N HIS A 204 -13.62 -3.80 -5.46
CA HIS A 204 -14.14 -3.31 -6.74
C HIS A 204 -13.37 -3.88 -7.92
N SER A 205 -12.04 -3.92 -7.84
CA SER A 205 -11.18 -4.50 -8.88
C SER A 205 -11.37 -6.01 -9.04
N LEU A 206 -11.73 -6.73 -7.98
CA LEU A 206 -12.08 -8.15 -8.05
C LEU A 206 -13.42 -8.37 -8.75
N GLU A 207 -14.44 -7.59 -8.40
CA GLU A 207 -15.82 -7.78 -8.78
C GLU A 207 -16.15 -7.16 -10.15
N ALA A 208 -15.57 -6.01 -10.49
CA ALA A 208 -15.82 -5.29 -11.74
C ALA A 208 -14.88 -5.75 -12.85
N ARG A 209 -15.42 -6.49 -13.83
CA ARG A 209 -14.64 -7.12 -14.92
C ARG A 209 -13.94 -6.12 -15.84
N HIS A 210 -14.42 -4.89 -15.94
CA HIS A 210 -13.83 -3.84 -16.78
C HIS A 210 -12.58 -3.19 -16.18
N VAL A 211 -12.32 -3.42 -14.88
CA VAL A 211 -11.16 -2.84 -14.19
C VAL A 211 -9.89 -3.63 -14.50
N HIS A 212 -8.91 -2.99 -15.09
CA HIS A 212 -7.61 -3.59 -15.44
C HIS A 212 -6.49 -2.55 -15.45
N GLY A 213 -5.26 -3.02 -15.50
CA GLY A 213 -4.07 -2.16 -15.55
C GLY A 213 -3.73 -1.53 -14.21
N VAL A 214 -3.06 -0.38 -14.24
CA VAL A 214 -2.60 0.33 -13.05
C VAL A 214 -3.71 1.24 -12.52
N LEU A 215 -3.90 1.21 -11.20
CA LEU A 215 -4.74 2.14 -10.44
C LEU A 215 -3.90 2.85 -9.38
N ASN A 216 -4.11 4.14 -9.18
CA ASN A 216 -3.57 4.85 -8.03
C ASN A 216 -4.53 4.74 -6.84
N GLY A 217 -4.09 4.03 -5.81
CA GLY A 217 -4.79 3.89 -4.54
C GLY A 217 -4.54 5.10 -3.65
N VAL A 218 -5.05 6.25 -4.05
CA VAL A 218 -4.96 7.53 -3.32
C VAL A 218 -6.34 8.18 -3.26
N ALA A 219 -6.55 9.05 -2.27
CA ALA A 219 -7.79 9.80 -2.15
C ALA A 219 -7.96 10.80 -3.32
N PRO A 220 -9.21 11.09 -3.73
CA PRO A 220 -9.49 12.01 -4.83
C PRO A 220 -9.39 13.49 -4.43
N ALA A 221 -9.14 13.77 -3.16
CA ALA A 221 -9.03 15.11 -2.62
C ALA A 221 -7.89 15.92 -3.28
N PRO A 222 -7.95 17.25 -3.24
CA PRO A 222 -6.81 18.08 -3.61
C PRO A 222 -5.56 17.65 -2.87
N THR A 223 -4.45 17.76 -3.54
CA THR A 223 -3.18 17.27 -3.02
C THR A 223 -2.85 17.85 -1.66
N THR A 224 -2.56 16.99 -0.71
CA THR A 224 -2.20 17.33 0.66
C THR A 224 -0.68 17.39 0.78
N THR A 225 -0.15 18.44 1.41
CA THR A 225 1.24 18.48 1.85
C THR A 225 1.39 17.84 3.24
N ASN A 226 2.62 17.49 3.62
CA ASN A 226 2.90 16.98 4.95
C ASN A 226 2.47 17.96 6.05
N ALA A 227 2.69 19.28 5.87
CA ALA A 227 2.26 20.31 6.83
C ALA A 227 0.73 20.35 6.98
N GLN A 228 -0.01 20.25 5.89
CA GLN A 228 -1.48 20.20 5.93
C GLN A 228 -1.98 18.93 6.63
N PHE A 229 -1.35 17.81 6.35
CA PHE A 229 -1.65 16.54 7.02
C PHE A 229 -1.39 16.63 8.54
N ALA A 230 -0.23 17.15 8.95
CA ALA A 230 0.10 17.33 10.37
C ALA A 230 -0.92 18.22 11.08
N LYS A 231 -1.31 19.34 10.48
CA LYS A 231 -2.34 20.25 10.99
C LYS A 231 -3.69 19.54 11.16
N ALA A 232 -4.10 18.79 10.14
CA ALA A 232 -5.37 18.06 10.14
C ALA A 232 -5.38 16.93 11.19
N LEU A 233 -4.26 16.21 11.36
CA LEU A 233 -4.13 15.17 12.39
C LEU A 233 -4.19 15.78 13.80
N GLY A 234 -3.50 16.90 14.03
CA GLY A 234 -3.60 17.64 15.29
C GLY A 234 -5.03 18.08 15.59
N ALA A 235 -5.73 18.62 14.60
CA ALA A 235 -7.15 19.01 14.73
C ALA A 235 -8.05 17.82 15.06
N ALA A 236 -7.88 16.67 14.41
CA ALA A 236 -8.63 15.45 14.69
C ALA A 236 -8.43 14.94 16.13
N LEU A 237 -7.27 15.17 16.71
CA LEU A 237 -6.92 14.80 18.10
C LEU A 237 -7.23 15.91 19.12
N GLY A 238 -7.66 17.11 18.69
CA GLY A 238 -7.81 18.27 19.56
C GLY A 238 -6.48 18.74 20.18
N ARG A 239 -5.38 18.62 19.46
CA ARG A 239 -4.03 18.93 19.93
C ARG A 239 -3.31 19.89 18.96
N PRO A 240 -2.43 20.78 19.46
CA PRO A 240 -1.56 21.57 18.59
C PRO A 240 -0.60 20.66 17.81
N ALA A 241 -0.24 21.06 16.59
CA ALA A 241 0.63 20.29 15.71
C ALA A 241 1.57 21.22 14.93
N PHE A 242 2.35 22.03 15.64
CA PHE A 242 3.24 23.02 15.04
C PHE A 242 4.73 22.79 15.33
N ILE A 243 5.08 21.72 16.05
CA ILE A 243 6.47 21.42 16.38
C ILE A 243 7.09 20.61 15.25
N PRO A 244 7.98 21.19 14.43
CA PRO A 244 8.55 20.47 13.29
C PRO A 244 9.53 19.39 13.77
N LEU A 245 9.50 18.24 13.08
CA LEU A 245 10.54 17.22 13.23
C LEU A 245 11.66 17.52 12.24
N PRO A 246 12.86 17.92 12.70
CA PRO A 246 13.95 18.31 11.81
C PRO A 246 14.41 17.18 10.89
N SER A 247 14.75 17.49 9.64
CA SER A 247 15.24 16.52 8.66
C SER A 247 16.45 15.73 9.17
N ALA A 248 17.35 16.38 9.90
CA ALA A 248 18.52 15.72 10.49
C ALA A 248 18.15 14.62 11.48
N VAL A 249 17.08 14.82 12.28
CA VAL A 249 16.58 13.79 13.21
C VAL A 249 15.97 12.61 12.44
N VAL A 250 15.17 12.90 11.41
CA VAL A 250 14.59 11.85 10.55
C VAL A 250 15.70 11.01 9.90
N GLN A 251 16.73 11.66 9.37
CA GLN A 251 17.88 10.97 8.77
C GLN A 251 18.70 10.17 9.77
N ALA A 252 18.84 10.65 10.99
CA ALA A 252 19.55 9.93 12.06
C ALA A 252 18.80 8.65 12.48
N VAL A 253 17.46 8.71 12.57
CA VAL A 253 16.61 7.56 12.98
C VAL A 253 16.45 6.54 11.86
N PHE A 254 16.17 6.99 10.66
CA PHE A 254 15.79 6.10 9.54
C PHE A 254 16.94 5.82 8.56
N GLY A 255 18.04 6.58 8.61
CA GLY A 255 19.07 6.60 7.58
C GLY A 255 18.66 7.50 6.40
N ARG A 256 19.65 8.04 5.68
CA ARG A 256 19.40 9.03 4.60
C ARG A 256 18.50 8.50 3.49
N GLU A 257 18.72 7.29 3.04
CA GLU A 257 17.99 6.69 1.94
C GLU A 257 16.51 6.42 2.32
N ARG A 258 16.26 5.82 3.48
CA ARG A 258 14.91 5.53 3.96
C ARG A 258 14.14 6.81 4.34
N ALA A 259 14.85 7.83 4.82
CA ALA A 259 14.29 9.13 5.17
C ALA A 259 13.63 9.84 3.97
N ILE A 260 14.01 9.53 2.74
CA ILE A 260 13.38 10.05 1.51
C ILE A 260 11.86 9.83 1.53
N MET A 261 11.39 8.67 2.01
CA MET A 261 9.94 8.37 2.11
C MET A 261 9.18 9.35 3.01
N LEU A 262 9.84 10.02 3.94
CA LEU A 262 9.24 10.97 4.88
C LEU A 262 9.51 12.42 4.52
N LEU A 263 10.67 12.70 3.92
CA LEU A 263 11.15 14.05 3.61
C LEU A 263 10.79 14.51 2.20
N GLU A 264 10.46 13.58 1.33
CA GLU A 264 10.07 13.86 -0.04
C GLU A 264 8.69 13.22 -0.31
N GLY A 265 8.07 13.57 -1.42
CA GLY A 265 6.75 13.04 -1.77
C GLY A 265 6.38 13.29 -3.22
N GLN A 266 5.25 12.72 -3.60
CA GLN A 266 4.70 12.78 -4.95
C GLN A 266 3.27 13.32 -4.90
N LYS A 267 2.94 14.18 -5.84
CA LYS A 267 1.56 14.59 -6.10
C LYS A 267 0.92 13.56 -7.03
N VAL A 268 0.14 12.66 -6.46
CA VAL A 268 -0.48 11.54 -7.18
C VAL A 268 -2.00 11.73 -7.24
N VAL A 269 -2.56 11.55 -8.43
CA VAL A 269 -4.01 11.65 -8.66
C VAL A 269 -4.59 10.31 -9.15
N PRO A 270 -5.80 9.93 -8.69
CA PRO A 270 -6.42 8.64 -9.01
C PRO A 270 -7.32 8.77 -10.26
N ARG A 271 -6.79 9.20 -11.39
CA ARG A 271 -7.58 9.49 -12.60
C ARG A 271 -8.27 8.23 -13.13
N ARG A 272 -7.52 7.16 -13.35
CA ARG A 272 -8.06 5.89 -13.82
C ARG A 272 -8.93 5.22 -12.77
N THR A 273 -8.55 5.28 -11.50
CA THR A 273 -9.35 4.74 -10.40
C THR A 273 -10.76 5.36 -10.38
N LEU A 274 -10.87 6.68 -10.50
CA LEU A 274 -12.15 7.37 -10.63
C LEU A 274 -12.92 6.95 -11.89
N ALA A 275 -12.22 6.79 -13.02
CA ALA A 275 -12.84 6.39 -14.28
C ALA A 275 -13.41 4.94 -14.22
N THR A 276 -12.96 4.09 -13.29
CA THR A 276 -13.56 2.77 -13.07
C THR A 276 -14.96 2.83 -12.44
N GLY A 277 -15.40 4.00 -11.94
CA GLY A 277 -16.65 4.17 -11.23
C GLY A 277 -16.58 3.88 -9.72
N TYR A 278 -15.38 3.71 -9.15
CA TYR A 278 -15.24 3.52 -7.71
C TYR A 278 -15.74 4.75 -6.94
N GLN A 279 -16.55 4.52 -5.91
CA GLN A 279 -17.10 5.56 -5.04
C GLN A 279 -16.35 5.58 -3.71
N TYR A 280 -15.66 6.67 -3.43
CA TYR A 280 -14.90 6.84 -2.19
C TYR A 280 -15.81 7.07 -0.99
N SER A 281 -15.52 6.37 0.12
CA SER A 281 -16.20 6.57 1.42
C SER A 281 -15.59 7.73 2.20
N TYR A 282 -14.27 7.94 2.06
CA TYR A 282 -13.53 8.99 2.74
C TYR A 282 -12.74 9.86 1.75
N PRO A 283 -13.46 10.68 0.94
CA PRO A 283 -12.80 11.54 -0.04
C PRO A 283 -12.09 12.75 0.59
N LYS A 284 -12.41 13.10 1.84
CA LYS A 284 -11.86 14.25 2.56
C LYS A 284 -10.92 13.80 3.68
N LEU A 285 -9.77 14.49 3.81
CA LEU A 285 -8.75 14.17 4.81
C LEU A 285 -9.29 14.25 6.24
N GLU A 286 -10.07 15.27 6.55
CA GLU A 286 -10.61 15.50 7.89
C GLU A 286 -11.50 14.34 8.35
N ASP A 287 -12.36 13.82 7.48
CA ASP A 287 -13.24 12.69 7.79
C ASP A 287 -12.44 11.39 7.92
N ALA A 288 -11.47 11.19 7.04
CA ALA A 288 -10.57 10.04 7.11
C ALA A 288 -9.77 10.02 8.43
N LEU A 289 -9.26 11.17 8.85
CA LEU A 289 -8.50 11.27 10.10
C LEU A 289 -9.38 11.12 11.34
N LYS A 290 -10.59 11.68 11.34
CA LYS A 290 -11.54 11.46 12.45
C LYS A 290 -11.82 9.97 12.65
N ASP A 291 -12.04 9.23 11.60
CA ASP A 291 -12.23 7.77 11.71
C ASP A 291 -10.94 7.09 12.16
N ALA A 292 -9.79 7.44 11.60
CA ALA A 292 -8.52 6.78 11.89
C ALA A 292 -8.04 6.94 13.35
N VAL A 293 -8.45 8.00 14.05
CA VAL A 293 -8.04 8.30 15.43
C VAL A 293 -9.11 8.03 16.49
N ALA A 294 -10.32 7.68 16.08
CA ALA A 294 -11.47 7.44 16.96
C ALA A 294 -11.31 6.24 17.89
#